data_e1eaf4f9f964809ae3aef9d485b1ae5a
#
_entry.id   e1eaf4f9f964809ae3aef9d485b1ae5a
#
_cell.length_a   1.000
_cell.length_b   1.000
_cell.length_c   1.000
_cell.angle_alpha   90.00
_cell.angle_beta   90.00
_cell.angle_gamma   90.00
#
_symmetry.space_group_name_H-M   'P 1'
#
loop_
_entity.id
_entity.type
_entity.pdbx_description
1 polymer ?
#
loop_
_entity_poly.entity_id
_entity_poly.type
_entity_poly.pdbx_seq_one_letter_code
_entity_poly.pdbx_strand_id
1 'polypeptide(L)'
;MRALRLWAAAAAAPVVAAGFYTLAALRNRRSLHPTGIGYRGWLQVPIEWPPRSGVPLLFQAGATHQALLRFSRGGGLPEPLPDALGVAIKLPDVHGPGVDQDLLLTSSTDRPLLRRLLFPATSFVRGAFSTALPYDLGHERVVLLLVPAPISAGPSTGGQGHRPVGGALAELRAVAANGLELELRTAKSFGRSQPLATVTVGPPLSPDQTEALRFNPWTTGPGIHPSGWLNLLRDAAYQASQRGRVRTTPRPATSLVQVRRRGGVHNQMPSRGR
;
A
#
# COMPACT_ATOMS: atom_id res chain seq x y z
N MET A 1 -16.06 5.32 35.59
CA MET A 1 -15.70 6.41 34.68
C MET A 1 -14.87 5.97 33.45
N ARG A 2 -13.91 5.06 33.55
CA ARG A 2 -13.13 4.56 32.37
C ARG A 2 -14.00 3.74 31.39
N ALA A 3 -14.92 2.89 31.88
CA ALA A 3 -15.81 2.09 31.02
C ALA A 3 -16.76 2.97 30.21
N LEU A 4 -17.36 3.99 30.81
CA LEU A 4 -18.30 4.91 30.15
C LEU A 4 -17.62 5.70 29.00
N ARG A 5 -16.36 6.10 29.18
CA ARG A 5 -15.56 6.77 28.12
C ARG A 5 -15.23 5.82 26.96
N LEU A 6 -15.03 4.54 27.23
CA LEU A 6 -14.80 3.53 26.20
C LEU A 6 -16.08 3.24 25.39
N TRP A 7 -17.24 3.19 26.06
CA TRP A 7 -18.53 3.03 25.39
C TRP A 7 -18.91 4.25 24.53
N ALA A 8 -18.68 5.47 25.04
CA ALA A 8 -18.92 6.69 24.29
C ALA A 8 -17.99 6.79 23.04
N ALA A 9 -16.73 6.41 23.17
CA ALA A 9 -15.79 6.36 22.05
C ALA A 9 -16.19 5.27 21.02
N ALA A 10 -16.66 4.11 21.47
CA ALA A 10 -17.12 3.05 20.60
C ALA A 10 -18.42 3.41 19.85
N ALA A 11 -19.33 4.15 20.50
CA ALA A 11 -20.56 4.63 19.87
C ALA A 11 -20.35 5.79 18.89
N ALA A 12 -19.37 6.67 19.16
CA ALA A 12 -18.98 7.76 18.25
C ALA A 12 -18.13 7.29 17.07
N ALA A 13 -17.44 6.16 17.20
CA ALA A 13 -16.53 5.63 16.19
C ALA A 13 -17.17 5.46 14.79
N PRO A 14 -18.39 4.90 14.61
CA PRO A 14 -18.99 4.77 13.29
C PRO A 14 -19.40 6.12 12.68
N VAL A 15 -19.80 7.09 13.50
CA VAL A 15 -20.21 8.43 13.03
C VAL A 15 -18.99 9.23 12.60
N VAL A 16 -17.90 9.16 13.35
CA VAL A 16 -16.62 9.78 12.99
C VAL A 16 -16.02 9.10 11.74
N ALA A 17 -16.05 7.77 11.68
CA ALA A 17 -15.61 7.03 10.50
C ALA A 17 -16.46 7.37 9.27
N ALA A 18 -17.79 7.44 9.39
CA ALA A 18 -18.68 7.84 8.30
C ALA A 18 -18.43 9.29 7.88
N GLY A 19 -18.21 10.22 8.81
CA GLY A 19 -17.88 11.62 8.53
C GLY A 19 -16.55 11.76 7.77
N PHE A 20 -15.53 11.03 8.18
CA PHE A 20 -14.23 11.02 7.48
C PHE A 20 -14.31 10.30 6.13
N TYR A 21 -15.13 9.24 6.03
CA TYR A 21 -15.38 8.55 4.76
C TYR A 21 -16.14 9.44 3.77
N THR A 22 -17.15 10.17 4.21
CA THR A 22 -17.88 11.12 3.35
C THR A 22 -16.98 12.29 2.97
N LEU A 23 -16.14 12.81 3.87
CA LEU A 23 -15.18 13.86 3.56
C LEU A 23 -14.11 13.37 2.58
N ALA A 24 -13.60 12.16 2.74
CA ALA A 24 -12.67 11.53 1.81
C ALA A 24 -13.33 11.25 0.45
N ALA A 25 -14.58 10.80 0.43
CA ALA A 25 -15.34 10.57 -0.79
C ALA A 25 -15.73 11.86 -1.52
N LEU A 26 -16.06 12.94 -0.79
CA LEU A 26 -16.32 14.27 -1.36
C LEU A 26 -15.05 14.94 -1.89
N ARG A 27 -13.91 14.76 -1.24
CA ARG A 27 -12.59 15.19 -1.73
C ARG A 27 -12.10 14.38 -2.92
N ASN A 28 -12.60 13.15 -3.14
CA ASN A 28 -12.29 12.32 -4.30
C ASN A 28 -12.74 12.96 -5.63
N ARG A 29 -13.55 13.99 -5.62
CA ARG A 29 -13.93 14.77 -6.80
C ARG A 29 -12.83 15.73 -7.30
N ARG A 30 -11.76 15.98 -6.48
CA ARG A 30 -10.61 16.81 -6.91
C ARG A 30 -9.34 16.07 -6.46
N SER A 31 -8.61 15.55 -7.47
CA SER A 31 -7.24 14.96 -7.36
C SER A 31 -6.72 14.75 -5.93
N LEU A 32 -7.08 13.64 -5.29
CA LEU A 32 -6.51 13.23 -4.02
C LEU A 32 -5.05 12.82 -4.22
N HIS A 33 -4.19 13.34 -3.37
CA HIS A 33 -2.76 13.06 -3.29
C HIS A 33 -1.86 13.76 -4.33
N PRO A 34 -1.83 15.11 -4.39
CA PRO A 34 -0.91 15.81 -5.26
C PRO A 34 0.55 15.57 -4.91
N THR A 35 0.84 15.27 -3.63
CA THR A 35 2.20 15.04 -3.12
C THR A 35 2.38 13.61 -2.63
N GLY A 36 3.24 12.85 -3.30
CA GLY A 36 3.60 11.50 -2.90
C GLY A 36 4.96 11.11 -3.45
N ILE A 37 5.56 10.10 -2.85
CA ILE A 37 6.83 9.53 -3.27
C ILE A 37 6.61 8.05 -3.53
N GLY A 38 7.07 7.59 -4.70
CA GLY A 38 7.11 6.18 -5.06
C GLY A 38 8.46 5.55 -4.74
N TYR A 39 8.45 4.29 -4.38
CA TYR A 39 9.62 3.47 -4.15
C TYR A 39 9.46 2.10 -4.81
N ARG A 40 10.57 1.51 -5.25
CA ARG A 40 10.65 0.07 -5.43
C ARG A 40 10.84 -0.57 -4.07
N GLY A 41 10.48 -1.83 -3.93
CA GLY A 41 10.68 -2.56 -2.69
C GLY A 41 10.38 -4.03 -2.86
N TRP A 42 10.33 -4.72 -1.73
CA TRP A 42 10.09 -6.15 -1.67
C TRP A 42 9.10 -6.45 -0.55
N LEU A 43 8.23 -7.41 -0.79
CA LEU A 43 7.45 -8.06 0.24
C LEU A 43 8.00 -9.46 0.42
N GLN A 44 8.41 -9.80 1.64
CA GLN A 44 9.06 -11.06 1.98
C GLN A 44 8.39 -11.71 3.17
N VAL A 45 8.14 -13.00 3.09
CA VAL A 45 7.67 -13.81 4.22
C VAL A 45 8.86 -14.61 4.72
N PRO A 46 9.39 -14.34 5.93
CA PRO A 46 10.52 -15.08 6.48
C PRO A 46 10.23 -16.58 6.51
N ILE A 47 11.23 -17.37 6.11
CA ILE A 47 11.08 -18.82 6.02
C ILE A 47 10.98 -19.49 7.41
N GLU A 48 11.56 -18.83 8.41
CA GLU A 48 11.54 -19.24 9.80
C GLU A 48 10.20 -19.00 10.51
N TRP A 49 9.30 -18.23 9.88
CA TRP A 49 7.98 -18.03 10.45
C TRP A 49 7.12 -19.29 10.30
N PRO A 50 6.33 -19.63 11.32
CA PRO A 50 5.51 -20.83 11.27
C PRO A 50 4.54 -20.76 10.09
N PRO A 51 4.38 -21.87 9.33
CA PRO A 51 3.41 -21.92 8.24
C PRO A 51 2.02 -21.59 8.76
N ARG A 52 1.33 -20.71 8.03
CA ARG A 52 -0.07 -20.35 8.34
C ARG A 52 -0.99 -21.09 7.38
N SER A 53 -1.76 -22.03 7.90
CA SER A 53 -2.77 -22.71 7.08
C SER A 53 -3.86 -21.74 6.62
N GLY A 54 -4.30 -21.91 5.38
CA GLY A 54 -5.38 -21.12 4.82
C GLY A 54 -5.00 -19.72 4.34
N VAL A 55 -3.73 -19.30 4.43
CA VAL A 55 -3.30 -18.05 3.79
C VAL A 55 -2.98 -18.27 2.31
N PRO A 56 -3.16 -17.24 1.44
CA PRO A 56 -2.82 -17.30 0.02
C PRO A 56 -1.34 -17.63 -0.21
N LEU A 57 -1.02 -18.19 -1.38
CA LEU A 57 0.35 -18.56 -1.77
C LEU A 57 1.34 -17.39 -1.65
N LEU A 58 0.90 -16.17 -1.95
CA LEU A 58 1.74 -14.97 -1.84
C LEU A 58 2.24 -14.69 -0.41
N PHE A 59 1.64 -15.29 0.62
CA PHE A 59 2.04 -15.15 2.02
C PHE A 59 2.55 -16.46 2.65
N GLN A 60 2.92 -17.43 1.84
CA GLN A 60 3.58 -18.63 2.34
C GLN A 60 5.02 -18.35 2.78
N ALA A 61 5.51 -19.12 3.74
CA ALA A 61 6.88 -19.00 4.24
C ALA A 61 7.89 -19.08 3.09
N GLY A 62 8.85 -18.17 3.07
CA GLY A 62 9.87 -18.03 2.03
C GLY A 62 9.41 -17.27 0.77
N ALA A 63 8.13 -16.88 0.64
CA ALA A 63 7.67 -16.11 -0.50
C ALA A 63 8.34 -14.74 -0.54
N THR A 64 8.77 -14.32 -1.75
CA THR A 64 9.38 -13.01 -2.00
C THR A 64 8.79 -12.43 -3.29
N HIS A 65 8.28 -11.20 -3.20
CA HIS A 65 7.63 -10.51 -4.30
C HIS A 65 8.18 -9.10 -4.47
N GLN A 66 8.36 -8.66 -5.72
CA GLN A 66 8.61 -7.25 -5.99
C GLN A 66 7.41 -6.42 -5.55
N ALA A 67 7.69 -5.23 -5.02
CA ALA A 67 6.66 -4.31 -4.59
C ALA A 67 6.92 -2.90 -5.17
N LEU A 68 5.84 -2.23 -5.55
CA LEU A 68 5.84 -0.80 -5.82
C LEU A 68 5.06 -0.12 -4.70
N LEU A 69 5.71 0.80 -4.03
CA LEU A 69 5.19 1.48 -2.86
C LEU A 69 4.92 2.95 -3.20
N ARG A 70 3.82 3.50 -2.70
CA ARG A 70 3.57 4.93 -2.77
C ARG A 70 3.13 5.46 -1.42
N PHE A 71 3.88 6.43 -0.92
CA PHE A 71 3.58 7.17 0.30
C PHE A 71 3.02 8.54 -0.09
N SER A 72 1.90 8.93 0.50
CA SER A 72 1.20 10.14 0.08
C SER A 72 0.47 10.83 1.21
N ARG A 73 0.30 12.15 1.11
CA ARG A 73 -0.50 12.98 2.02
C ARG A 73 -1.89 13.17 1.43
N GLY A 74 -2.92 12.79 2.17
CA GLY A 74 -4.30 12.75 1.69
C GLY A 74 -5.04 14.09 1.79
N GLY A 75 -4.75 14.87 2.83
CA GLY A 75 -5.44 16.13 3.09
C GLY A 75 -4.85 17.33 2.38
N GLY A 76 -3.60 17.25 1.93
CA GLY A 76 -2.90 18.38 1.32
C GLY A 76 -2.66 19.54 2.29
N LEU A 77 -2.66 19.28 3.59
CA LEU A 77 -2.34 20.29 4.58
C LEU A 77 -0.86 20.67 4.51
N PRO A 78 -0.49 21.93 4.82
CA PRO A 78 0.92 22.33 4.88
C PRO A 78 1.69 21.50 5.91
N GLU A 79 2.94 21.17 5.62
CA GLU A 79 3.83 20.59 6.62
C GLU A 79 4.23 21.67 7.65
N PRO A 80 4.39 21.36 8.93
CA PRO A 80 4.38 20.04 9.56
C PRO A 80 3.03 19.59 10.15
N LEU A 81 1.91 20.11 9.67
CA LEU A 81 0.60 19.76 10.21
C LEU A 81 0.28 18.27 10.01
N PRO A 82 -0.41 17.63 10.99
CA PRO A 82 -0.90 16.28 10.84
C PRO A 82 -1.84 16.16 9.65
N ASP A 83 -1.73 15.06 8.90
CA ASP A 83 -2.55 14.79 7.72
C ASP A 83 -2.99 13.32 7.68
N ALA A 84 -3.98 13.01 6.87
CA ALA A 84 -4.29 11.63 6.51
C ALA A 84 -3.18 11.08 5.62
N LEU A 85 -2.26 10.31 6.21
CA LEU A 85 -1.18 9.71 5.46
C LEU A 85 -1.65 8.40 4.84
N GLY A 86 -1.29 8.16 3.58
CA GLY A 86 -1.63 6.95 2.84
C GLY A 86 -0.39 6.18 2.40
N VAL A 87 -0.44 4.87 2.52
CA VAL A 87 0.54 3.95 1.94
C VAL A 87 -0.19 3.01 1.00
N ALA A 88 0.26 2.93 -0.23
CA ALA A 88 -0.25 1.98 -1.21
C ALA A 88 0.88 1.05 -1.63
N ILE A 89 0.59 -0.24 -1.68
CA ILE A 89 1.51 -1.32 -2.07
C ILE A 89 0.90 -2.02 -3.27
N LYS A 90 1.64 -2.15 -4.35
CA LYS A 90 1.31 -2.97 -5.51
C LYS A 90 2.32 -4.10 -5.61
N LEU A 91 1.82 -5.32 -5.74
CA LEU A 91 2.60 -6.52 -6.03
C LEU A 91 2.29 -6.90 -7.48
N PRO A 92 3.16 -6.56 -8.45
CA PRO A 92 2.93 -6.85 -9.85
C PRO A 92 2.94 -8.37 -10.11
N ASP A 93 2.04 -8.83 -10.98
CA ASP A 93 1.98 -10.21 -11.48
C ASP A 93 1.96 -11.31 -10.42
N VAL A 94 1.67 -10.98 -9.16
CA VAL A 94 1.77 -11.92 -8.03
C VAL A 94 0.77 -13.08 -8.10
N HIS A 95 -0.29 -12.92 -8.86
CA HIS A 95 -1.29 -13.96 -9.11
C HIS A 95 -1.23 -14.53 -10.53
N GLY A 96 -0.15 -14.24 -11.26
CA GLY A 96 0.06 -14.61 -12.67
C GLY A 96 0.19 -13.38 -13.56
N PRO A 97 0.60 -13.52 -14.81
CA PRO A 97 0.85 -12.43 -15.73
C PRO A 97 -0.33 -11.45 -15.85
N GLY A 98 -0.11 -10.18 -15.55
CA GLY A 98 -1.12 -9.12 -15.60
C GLY A 98 -2.09 -9.11 -14.41
N VAL A 99 -1.92 -9.97 -13.41
CA VAL A 99 -2.81 -10.04 -12.24
C VAL A 99 -2.07 -9.57 -10.99
N ASP A 100 -2.17 -8.28 -10.73
CA ASP A 100 -1.54 -7.60 -9.59
C ASP A 100 -2.35 -7.78 -8.30
N GLN A 101 -1.71 -7.48 -7.18
CA GLN A 101 -2.38 -7.26 -5.89
C GLN A 101 -2.10 -5.85 -5.40
N ASP A 102 -3.16 -5.09 -5.14
CA ASP A 102 -3.06 -3.77 -4.52
C ASP A 102 -3.53 -3.79 -3.07
N LEU A 103 -2.75 -3.16 -2.19
CA LEU A 103 -3.11 -2.93 -0.79
C LEU A 103 -3.07 -1.42 -0.52
N LEU A 104 -4.18 -0.87 -0.01
CA LEU A 104 -4.29 0.54 0.30
C LEU A 104 -4.54 0.72 1.79
N LEU A 105 -3.60 1.40 2.45
CA LEU A 105 -3.61 1.62 3.88
C LEU A 105 -3.61 3.12 4.17
N THR A 106 -4.22 3.51 5.27
CA THR A 106 -4.25 4.89 5.77
C THR A 106 -3.74 4.95 7.19
N SER A 107 -3.21 6.09 7.60
CA SER A 107 -2.71 6.30 8.96
C SER A 107 -3.77 5.96 10.01
N SER A 108 -3.39 5.15 10.97
CA SER A 108 -4.26 4.52 11.95
C SER A 108 -3.48 4.15 13.22
N THR A 109 -3.94 3.15 13.95
CA THR A 109 -3.27 2.57 15.12
C THR A 109 -3.41 1.06 15.13
N ASP A 110 -2.48 0.36 15.78
CA ASP A 110 -2.59 -1.11 15.99
C ASP A 110 -3.45 -1.47 17.22
N ARG A 111 -4.15 -0.52 17.82
CA ARG A 111 -5.03 -0.83 18.96
C ARG A 111 -6.32 -1.50 18.48
N PRO A 112 -6.77 -2.59 19.12
CA PRO A 112 -8.05 -3.22 18.85
C PRO A 112 -9.19 -2.20 18.79
N LEU A 113 -10.16 -2.40 17.91
CA LEU A 113 -11.29 -1.51 17.60
C LEU A 113 -10.89 -0.21 16.90
N LEU A 114 -9.81 0.46 17.30
CA LEU A 114 -9.38 1.73 16.74
C LEU A 114 -8.65 1.59 15.39
N ARG A 115 -8.13 0.42 15.08
CA ARG A 115 -7.42 0.13 13.81
C ARG A 115 -8.26 0.29 12.54
N ARG A 116 -9.57 0.42 12.71
CA ARG A 116 -10.53 0.70 11.63
C ARG A 116 -10.81 2.18 11.42
N LEU A 117 -10.22 3.03 12.25
CA LEU A 117 -10.38 4.47 12.17
C LEU A 117 -9.14 5.10 11.55
N LEU A 118 -9.37 6.17 10.80
CA LEU A 118 -8.29 7.03 10.31
C LEU A 118 -7.89 8.00 11.41
N PHE A 119 -6.59 8.10 11.66
CA PHE A 119 -6.02 9.12 12.54
C PHE A 119 -5.02 9.98 11.75
N PRO A 120 -5.12 11.32 11.86
CA PRO A 120 -4.11 12.20 11.31
C PRO A 120 -2.73 11.88 11.91
N ALA A 121 -1.70 11.88 11.08
CA ALA A 121 -0.33 11.55 11.46
C ALA A 121 0.66 12.55 10.84
N THR A 122 1.84 12.65 11.47
CA THR A 122 2.93 13.53 11.03
C THR A 122 4.16 12.75 10.56
N SER A 123 4.10 11.41 10.54
CA SER A 123 5.23 10.53 10.21
C SER A 123 4.77 9.27 9.53
N PHE A 124 5.50 8.84 8.49
CA PHE A 124 5.32 7.54 7.86
C PHE A 124 6.07 6.41 8.56
N VAL A 125 7.04 6.76 9.40
CA VAL A 125 7.99 5.80 9.99
C VAL A 125 7.78 5.57 11.50
N ARG A 126 6.77 6.19 12.10
CA ARG A 126 6.50 6.09 13.54
C ARG A 126 5.10 5.64 13.90
N GLY A 127 4.25 5.38 12.91
CA GLY A 127 2.84 5.06 13.14
C GLY A 127 2.43 3.74 12.51
N ALA A 128 1.20 3.36 12.76
CA ALA A 128 0.56 2.25 12.09
C ALA A 128 -0.32 2.75 10.95
N PHE A 129 -0.40 1.96 9.90
CA PHE A 129 -1.33 2.16 8.79
C PHE A 129 -2.27 0.97 8.73
N SER A 130 -3.50 1.18 8.32
CA SER A 130 -4.53 0.16 8.29
C SER A 130 -5.33 0.23 6.99
N THR A 131 -5.78 -0.92 6.52
CA THR A 131 -6.77 -0.97 5.43
C THR A 131 -8.12 -0.40 5.87
N ALA A 132 -8.32 -0.17 7.16
CA ALA A 132 -9.55 0.25 7.82
C ALA A 132 -10.74 -0.70 7.58
N LEU A 133 -10.92 -1.14 6.36
CA LEU A 133 -11.93 -2.11 5.96
C LEU A 133 -11.34 -3.52 5.95
N PRO A 134 -12.14 -4.54 6.28
CA PRO A 134 -11.67 -5.91 6.34
C PRO A 134 -11.32 -6.47 4.96
N TYR A 135 -10.40 -7.40 4.96
CA TYR A 135 -10.06 -8.30 3.87
C TYR A 135 -10.39 -9.73 4.27
N ASP A 136 -10.88 -10.50 3.34
CA ASP A 136 -10.90 -11.95 3.46
C ASP A 136 -9.50 -12.45 3.00
N LEU A 137 -8.78 -13.09 3.92
CA LEU A 137 -7.45 -13.66 3.73
C LEU A 137 -7.56 -15.17 3.93
N GLY A 138 -7.67 -15.92 2.83
CA GLY A 138 -8.06 -17.32 2.88
C GLY A 138 -9.43 -17.48 3.52
N HIS A 139 -9.48 -18.14 4.66
CA HIS A 139 -10.73 -18.37 5.41
C HIS A 139 -10.96 -17.35 6.54
N GLU A 140 -10.03 -16.43 6.75
CA GLU A 140 -10.10 -15.46 7.83
C GLU A 140 -10.47 -14.06 7.35
N ARG A 141 -11.35 -13.39 8.11
CA ARG A 141 -11.64 -11.97 7.91
C ARG A 141 -10.78 -11.13 8.84
N VAL A 142 -9.85 -10.35 8.25
CA VAL A 142 -8.83 -9.58 8.95
C VAL A 142 -8.78 -8.13 8.45
N VAL A 143 -8.21 -7.25 9.26
CA VAL A 143 -7.71 -5.94 8.82
C VAL A 143 -6.21 -6.09 8.60
N LEU A 144 -5.70 -5.59 7.49
CA LEU A 144 -4.26 -5.53 7.25
C LEU A 144 -3.71 -4.25 7.87
N LEU A 145 -2.57 -4.38 8.52
CA LEU A 145 -1.83 -3.30 9.15
C LEU A 145 -0.42 -3.26 8.58
N LEU A 146 0.15 -2.07 8.48
CA LEU A 146 1.55 -1.86 8.19
C LEU A 146 2.14 -1.03 9.32
N VAL A 147 3.16 -1.54 9.97
CA VAL A 147 3.83 -0.89 11.10
C VAL A 147 5.33 -0.84 10.85
N PRO A 148 6.08 0.09 11.46
CA PRO A 148 7.55 0.02 11.42
C PRO A 148 8.01 -1.34 11.98
N ALA A 149 8.95 -1.99 11.30
CA ALA A 149 9.55 -3.20 11.81
C ALA A 149 10.26 -2.89 13.14
N PRO A 150 10.27 -3.82 14.12
CA PRO A 150 11.12 -3.69 15.28
C PRO A 150 12.56 -3.53 14.78
N ILE A 151 13.21 -2.43 15.17
CA ILE A 151 14.62 -2.21 14.82
C ILE A 151 15.37 -3.41 15.40
N SER A 152 15.85 -4.30 14.54
CA SER A 152 16.80 -5.35 14.92
C SER A 152 17.94 -4.60 15.57
N ALA A 153 18.25 -4.91 16.85
CA ALA A 153 19.08 -4.12 17.73
C ALA A 153 20.51 -3.89 17.18
N GLY A 154 20.62 -2.99 16.22
CA GLY A 154 21.83 -2.25 15.95
C GLY A 154 21.93 -1.13 16.99
N PRO A 155 23.13 -0.58 17.27
CA PRO A 155 23.29 0.41 18.32
C PRO A 155 22.30 1.56 18.09
N SER A 156 21.29 1.60 18.93
CA SER A 156 20.31 2.66 18.97
C SER A 156 21.07 3.94 19.33
N THR A 157 21.42 4.73 18.34
CA THR A 157 21.61 6.14 18.57
C THR A 157 20.24 6.65 19.02
N GLY A 158 20.07 6.67 20.33
CA GLY A 158 18.88 7.15 21.02
C GLY A 158 18.63 8.62 20.70
N GLY A 159 18.09 8.87 19.54
CA GLY A 159 17.59 10.16 19.10
C GLY A 159 16.19 10.38 19.65
N GLN A 160 16.10 10.64 20.96
CA GLN A 160 14.92 11.23 21.53
C GLN A 160 14.63 12.56 20.82
N GLY A 161 13.46 12.64 20.19
CA GLY A 161 12.75 13.90 20.07
C GLY A 161 13.07 14.84 18.92
N HIS A 162 14.01 14.58 18.01
CA HIS A 162 14.16 15.42 16.84
C HIS A 162 13.05 15.12 15.82
N ARG A 163 12.03 15.97 15.79
CA ARG A 163 11.17 16.09 14.61
C ARG A 163 12.07 16.52 13.44
N PRO A 164 12.16 15.75 12.34
CA PRO A 164 12.92 16.20 11.20
C PRO A 164 12.38 17.56 10.74
N VAL A 165 13.24 18.50 10.56
CA VAL A 165 12.93 19.76 9.89
C VAL A 165 12.59 19.38 8.44
N GLY A 166 11.32 19.50 8.04
CA GLY A 166 10.92 19.18 6.66
C GLY A 166 9.69 18.26 6.49
N GLY A 167 9.06 17.81 7.59
CA GLY A 167 7.79 17.08 7.54
C GLY A 167 7.88 15.60 7.20
N ALA A 168 6.71 14.95 7.03
CA ALA A 168 6.55 13.49 6.93
C ALA A 168 7.28 12.88 5.72
N LEU A 169 7.25 13.55 4.56
CA LEU A 169 7.90 13.05 3.35
C LEU A 169 9.42 13.22 3.38
N ALA A 170 9.92 14.27 4.04
CA ALA A 170 11.36 14.46 4.22
C ALA A 170 11.93 13.44 5.21
N GLU A 171 11.23 13.16 6.32
CA GLU A 171 11.57 12.10 7.26
C GLU A 171 11.62 10.73 6.56
N LEU A 172 10.59 10.42 5.76
CA LEU A 172 10.53 9.19 5.00
C LEU A 172 11.74 9.02 4.07
N ARG A 173 12.12 10.09 3.32
CA ARG A 173 13.29 10.03 2.42
C ARG A 173 14.57 9.73 3.19
N ALA A 174 14.78 10.42 4.31
CA ALA A 174 15.98 10.24 5.13
C ALA A 174 16.08 8.83 5.71
N VAL A 175 14.97 8.27 6.20
CA VAL A 175 14.96 6.92 6.78
C VAL A 175 15.05 5.85 5.68
N ALA A 176 14.33 6.02 4.56
CA ALA A 176 14.37 5.07 3.45
C ALA A 176 15.76 4.97 2.80
N ALA A 177 16.54 6.05 2.77
CA ALA A 177 17.92 6.03 2.28
C ALA A 177 18.85 5.13 3.12
N ASN A 178 18.49 4.88 4.40
CA ASN A 178 19.25 4.04 5.33
C ASN A 178 18.64 2.63 5.52
N GLY A 179 17.68 2.26 4.68
CA GLY A 179 16.97 0.98 4.76
C GLY A 179 15.77 1.05 5.71
N LEU A 180 14.59 1.29 5.15
CA LEU A 180 13.33 1.27 5.89
C LEU A 180 12.67 -0.08 5.72
N GLU A 181 12.41 -0.74 6.84
CA GLU A 181 11.62 -1.95 6.90
C GLU A 181 10.30 -1.70 7.64
N LEU A 182 9.23 -2.23 7.08
CA LEU A 182 7.90 -2.20 7.62
C LEU A 182 7.40 -3.63 7.75
N GLU A 183 6.57 -3.88 8.75
CA GLU A 183 5.96 -5.17 8.96
C GLU A 183 4.49 -5.12 8.56
N LEU A 184 4.11 -5.92 7.57
CA LEU A 184 2.72 -6.16 7.23
C LEU A 184 2.16 -7.18 8.24
N ARG A 185 1.02 -6.85 8.84
CA ARG A 185 0.40 -7.64 9.90
C ARG A 185 -1.07 -7.90 9.58
N THR A 186 -1.61 -8.97 10.13
CA THR A 186 -3.05 -9.25 10.15
C THR A 186 -3.62 -9.02 11.52
N ALA A 187 -4.85 -8.56 11.60
CA ALA A 187 -5.55 -8.40 12.87
C ALA A 187 -7.03 -8.70 12.76
N LYS A 188 -7.54 -9.55 13.64
CA LYS A 188 -8.99 -9.68 13.88
C LYS A 188 -9.49 -8.47 14.66
N SER A 189 -10.80 -8.22 14.67
CA SER A 189 -11.38 -7.00 15.27
C SER A 189 -10.95 -6.76 16.72
N PHE A 190 -10.82 -7.79 17.53
CA PHE A 190 -10.53 -7.70 18.97
C PHE A 190 -9.18 -8.31 19.37
N GLY A 191 -8.51 -9.05 18.48
CA GLY A 191 -7.25 -9.74 18.78
C GLY A 191 -6.01 -8.84 18.66
N ARG A 192 -4.87 -9.36 19.11
CA ARG A 192 -3.57 -8.77 18.81
C ARG A 192 -3.28 -8.94 17.31
N SER A 193 -2.55 -8.00 16.73
CA SER A 193 -2.05 -8.17 15.37
C SER A 193 -0.94 -9.21 15.33
N GLN A 194 -0.83 -9.91 14.20
CA GLN A 194 0.17 -10.95 13.97
C GLN A 194 0.95 -10.62 12.71
N PRO A 195 2.26 -10.82 12.69
CA PRO A 195 3.09 -10.58 11.52
C PRO A 195 2.63 -11.47 10.35
N LEU A 196 2.68 -10.93 9.12
CA LEU A 196 2.32 -11.63 7.89
C LEU A 196 3.45 -11.59 6.86
N ALA A 197 4.16 -10.48 6.74
CA ALA A 197 5.28 -10.30 5.83
C ALA A 197 6.11 -9.07 6.25
N THR A 198 7.36 -9.01 5.82
CA THR A 198 8.20 -7.82 5.88
C THR A 198 8.12 -7.07 4.55
N VAL A 199 8.07 -5.76 4.60
CA VAL A 199 8.09 -4.87 3.44
C VAL A 199 9.32 -3.99 3.51
N THR A 200 10.28 -4.24 2.63
CA THR A 200 11.52 -3.45 2.53
C THR A 200 11.32 -2.34 1.50
N VAL A 201 11.61 -1.11 1.90
CA VAL A 201 11.57 0.06 1.04
C VAL A 201 12.93 0.26 0.40
N GLY A 202 12.99 0.12 -0.92
CA GLY A 202 14.21 0.23 -1.72
C GLY A 202 14.39 1.62 -2.35
N PRO A 203 14.99 1.71 -3.55
CA PRO A 203 15.27 2.98 -4.19
C PRO A 203 14.00 3.73 -4.60
N PRO A 204 14.03 5.08 -4.57
CA PRO A 204 12.92 5.90 -5.01
C PRO A 204 12.67 5.76 -6.51
N LEU A 205 11.40 5.89 -6.90
CA LEU A 205 10.99 6.03 -8.29
C LEU A 205 11.15 7.49 -8.74
N SER A 206 11.31 7.69 -10.05
CA SER A 206 11.25 9.04 -10.62
C SER A 206 9.84 9.65 -10.40
N PRO A 207 9.71 10.99 -10.47
CA PRO A 207 8.41 11.65 -10.39
C PRO A 207 7.42 11.09 -11.41
N ASP A 208 7.82 10.93 -12.67
CA ASP A 208 6.97 10.41 -13.74
C ASP A 208 6.52 8.97 -13.47
N GLN A 209 7.44 8.12 -12.99
CA GLN A 209 7.10 6.75 -12.57
C GLN A 209 6.13 6.75 -11.40
N THR A 210 6.33 7.64 -10.42
CA THR A 210 5.44 7.78 -9.25
C THR A 210 4.04 8.22 -9.66
N GLU A 211 3.93 9.17 -10.59
CA GLU A 211 2.65 9.64 -11.11
C GLU A 211 1.96 8.61 -12.00
N ALA A 212 2.72 7.78 -12.70
CA ALA A 212 2.19 6.68 -13.50
C ALA A 212 1.57 5.56 -12.67
N LEU A 213 1.95 5.42 -11.39
CA LEU A 213 1.39 4.39 -10.52
C LEU A 213 -0.12 4.57 -10.35
N ARG A 214 -0.85 3.49 -10.57
CA ARG A 214 -2.30 3.41 -10.35
C ARG A 214 -2.58 2.29 -9.35
N PHE A 215 -3.37 2.62 -8.35
CA PHE A 215 -3.77 1.68 -7.32
C PHE A 215 -5.29 1.59 -7.28
N ASN A 216 -5.79 0.37 -7.13
CA ASN A 216 -7.21 0.11 -6.98
C ASN A 216 -7.39 -1.01 -5.92
N PRO A 217 -8.12 -0.78 -4.82
CA PRO A 217 -8.31 -1.80 -3.78
C PRO A 217 -8.98 -3.09 -4.30
N TRP A 218 -9.58 -3.04 -5.49
CA TRP A 218 -10.20 -4.19 -6.16
C TRP A 218 -9.25 -4.91 -7.13
N THR A 219 -8.04 -4.41 -7.34
CA THR A 219 -6.97 -5.16 -7.99
C THR A 219 -6.47 -6.20 -7.00
N THR A 220 -6.94 -7.42 -7.15
CA THR A 220 -6.78 -8.50 -6.17
C THR A 220 -6.87 -9.86 -6.86
N GLY A 221 -6.37 -10.90 -6.21
CA GLY A 221 -6.37 -12.26 -6.73
C GLY A 221 -6.89 -13.29 -5.73
N PRO A 222 -6.72 -14.57 -6.05
CA PRO A 222 -7.24 -15.66 -5.23
C PRO A 222 -6.79 -15.59 -3.77
N GLY A 223 -7.75 -15.75 -2.86
CA GLY A 223 -7.49 -15.88 -1.43
C GLY A 223 -7.22 -14.58 -0.67
N ILE A 224 -7.19 -13.43 -1.35
CA ILE A 224 -7.10 -12.13 -0.69
C ILE A 224 -7.96 -11.09 -1.43
N HIS A 225 -8.99 -10.57 -0.80
CA HIS A 225 -9.86 -9.55 -1.40
C HIS A 225 -10.57 -8.71 -0.33
N PRO A 226 -10.88 -7.44 -0.65
CA PRO A 226 -11.67 -6.58 0.23
C PRO A 226 -13.02 -7.22 0.53
N SER A 227 -13.47 -7.20 1.78
CA SER A 227 -14.73 -7.79 2.20
C SER A 227 -15.62 -6.82 2.95
N GLY A 228 -16.92 -7.14 2.98
CA GLY A 228 -17.95 -6.35 3.66
C GLY A 228 -18.60 -5.28 2.80
N TRP A 229 -19.86 -4.92 3.17
CA TRP A 229 -20.71 -4.01 2.41
C TRP A 229 -20.14 -2.59 2.27
N LEU A 230 -19.33 -2.11 3.21
CA LEU A 230 -18.66 -0.81 3.14
C LEU A 230 -17.63 -0.76 1.99
N ASN A 231 -17.02 -1.90 1.64
CA ASN A 231 -16.14 -1.97 0.48
C ASN A 231 -16.92 -1.81 -0.84
N LEU A 232 -18.16 -2.28 -0.92
CA LEU A 232 -19.02 -2.07 -2.09
C LEU A 232 -19.33 -0.59 -2.33
N LEU A 233 -19.58 0.19 -1.27
CA LEU A 233 -19.74 1.64 -1.38
C LEU A 233 -18.46 2.35 -1.82
N ARG A 234 -17.32 1.86 -1.37
CA ARG A 234 -16.00 2.36 -1.77
C ARG A 234 -15.73 2.12 -3.25
N ASP A 235 -16.17 1.00 -3.80
CA ASP A 235 -16.01 0.66 -5.22
C ASP A 235 -16.71 1.69 -6.11
N ALA A 236 -17.95 2.03 -5.85
CA ALA A 236 -18.71 3.02 -6.61
C ALA A 236 -18.00 4.40 -6.64
N ALA A 237 -17.42 4.81 -5.48
CA ALA A 237 -16.68 6.07 -5.37
C ALA A 237 -15.35 6.02 -6.17
N TYR A 238 -14.65 4.88 -6.14
CA TYR A 238 -13.39 4.69 -6.88
C TYR A 238 -13.62 4.66 -8.39
N GLN A 239 -14.63 3.93 -8.85
CA GLN A 239 -14.99 3.89 -10.28
C GLN A 239 -15.38 5.27 -10.82
N ALA A 240 -16.16 6.05 -10.04
CA ALA A 240 -16.50 7.42 -10.40
C ALA A 240 -15.26 8.33 -10.51
N SER A 241 -14.28 8.17 -9.61
CA SER A 241 -13.02 8.91 -9.63
C SER A 241 -12.14 8.53 -10.81
N GLN A 242 -12.07 7.26 -11.18
CA GLN A 242 -11.30 6.78 -12.33
C GLN A 242 -11.88 7.31 -13.65
N ARG A 243 -13.21 7.29 -13.83
CA ARG A 243 -13.89 7.84 -15.03
C ARG A 243 -13.67 9.34 -15.20
N GLY A 244 -13.58 10.09 -14.09
CA GLY A 244 -13.26 11.51 -14.10
C GLY A 244 -11.84 11.82 -14.62
N ARG A 245 -10.88 10.93 -14.37
CA ARG A 245 -9.47 11.11 -14.79
C ARG A 245 -9.24 10.81 -16.26
N VAL A 246 -9.96 9.86 -16.85
CA VAL A 246 -9.86 9.52 -18.28
C VAL A 246 -10.27 10.71 -19.17
N ARG A 247 -11.10 11.60 -18.67
CA ARG A 247 -11.57 12.80 -19.40
C ARG A 247 -10.57 13.96 -19.39
N THR A 248 -9.56 13.97 -18.53
CA THR A 248 -8.64 15.09 -18.34
C THR A 248 -7.21 14.81 -18.77
N THR A 249 -6.88 13.58 -19.15
CA THR A 249 -5.52 13.23 -19.62
C THR A 249 -5.54 13.17 -21.15
N PRO A 250 -4.76 13.98 -21.88
CA PRO A 250 -4.55 13.81 -23.31
C PRO A 250 -3.97 12.42 -23.56
N ARG A 251 -4.54 11.69 -24.52
CA ARG A 251 -4.08 10.37 -24.94
C ARG A 251 -2.61 10.50 -25.38
N PRO A 252 -1.64 9.81 -24.77
CA PRO A 252 -0.29 9.83 -25.29
C PRO A 252 -0.33 9.28 -26.72
N ALA A 253 0.29 10.01 -27.67
CA ALA A 253 0.44 9.58 -29.03
C ALA A 253 1.14 8.20 -29.00
N THR A 254 0.51 7.20 -29.59
CA THR A 254 1.05 5.86 -29.74
C THR A 254 2.27 5.96 -30.65
N SER A 255 3.48 6.04 -30.09
CA SER A 255 4.71 5.84 -30.83
C SER A 255 4.80 4.36 -31.19
N LEU A 256 4.45 4.06 -32.43
CA LEU A 256 4.72 2.77 -33.07
C LEU A 256 6.24 2.58 -33.11
N VAL A 257 6.79 1.87 -32.15
CA VAL A 257 8.13 1.30 -32.27
C VAL A 257 8.02 0.14 -33.26
N GLN A 258 8.28 0.45 -34.54
CA GLN A 258 8.53 -0.56 -35.55
C GLN A 258 9.80 -1.33 -35.15
N VAL A 259 9.63 -2.53 -34.63
CA VAL A 259 10.71 -3.51 -34.54
C VAL A 259 11.04 -3.96 -35.95
N ARG A 260 12.10 -3.35 -36.53
CA ARG A 260 12.73 -3.81 -37.78
C ARG A 260 13.30 -5.21 -37.53
N ARG A 261 12.59 -6.21 -37.99
CA ARG A 261 13.14 -7.57 -38.15
C ARG A 261 14.23 -7.48 -39.22
N ARG A 262 15.47 -7.51 -38.82
CA ARG A 262 16.61 -7.72 -39.75
C ARG A 262 16.58 -9.17 -40.24
N GLY A 263 16.62 -9.24 -41.53
CA GLY A 263 16.51 -10.31 -42.44
C GLY A 263 17.33 -11.56 -42.18
N GLY A 264 16.79 -12.58 -42.78
CA GLY A 264 17.32 -13.91 -42.80
C GLY A 264 18.68 -14.04 -43.42
N VAL A 265 19.43 -14.92 -42.83
CA VAL A 265 20.68 -15.47 -43.39
C VAL A 265 20.27 -16.53 -44.39
N HIS A 266 20.60 -16.27 -45.66
CA HIS A 266 20.50 -17.20 -46.76
C HIS A 266 21.61 -18.22 -46.58
N ASN A 267 21.25 -19.47 -46.23
CA ASN A 267 22.18 -20.61 -46.19
C ASN A 267 22.13 -21.29 -47.57
N GLN A 268 23.13 -20.99 -48.43
CA GLN A 268 23.33 -21.75 -49.67
C GLN A 268 24.02 -23.05 -49.33
N MET A 269 23.36 -24.16 -49.65
CA MET A 269 23.95 -25.50 -49.72
C MET A 269 24.83 -25.61 -50.99
N PRO A 270 26.04 -26.15 -50.91
CA PRO A 270 26.80 -26.49 -52.10
C PRO A 270 26.30 -27.83 -52.69
N SER A 271 26.01 -27.82 -53.99
CA SER A 271 25.75 -28.99 -54.80
C SER A 271 26.97 -29.89 -54.86
N ARG A 272 26.82 -31.16 -54.50
CA ARG A 272 27.77 -32.21 -54.88
C ARG A 272 27.31 -32.79 -56.23
N GLY A 273 28.14 -32.57 -57.24
CA GLY A 273 28.16 -33.37 -58.45
C GLY A 273 28.97 -34.64 -58.27
N ARG A 274 28.49 -35.68 -58.85
CA ARG A 274 29.04 -37.02 -59.12
C ARG A 274 29.25 -37.89 -57.91
#